data_58f1465bdce8229175b553cb3e4d77dc
#
_entry.id   58f1465bdce8229175b553cb3e4d77dc
#
_cell.length_a   1.000
_cell.length_b   1.000
_cell.length_c   1.000
_cell.angle_alpha   90.00
_cell.angle_beta   90.00
_cell.angle_gamma   90.00
#
_symmetry.space_group_name_H-M   'P 1'
#
loop_
_entity.id
_entity.type
_entity.pdbx_description
1 polymer ?
#
loop_
_entity_poly.entity_id
_entity_poly.type
_entity_poly.pdbx_seq_one_letter_code
_entity_poly.pdbx_strand_id
1 'polypeptide(L)'
;MHPDDPSQRVSHETIYAAIYAQPRGGLKTPMIEVLRQAKPKRGARRTMLAGSAMVPETLRIIHRTEEIEARLVPGHREGDLIKGALNRPAVGTIVERKTRFVILSKMNGCTASAALKGFTRQMKRLPVALRRSMTYDRGSEMACHPELSRRLKIDIWFCDPHAPWQRGSNENTNGLLRQFFPKGTDLSDLSQTALNDVARLMNNRPRKTLGWNTPQKPWPKNSRPSNQPSHFKLESKALY
;
A
#
# COMPACT_ATOMS: atom_id res chain seq x y z
N MET A 1 17.68 0.18 18.12
CA MET A 1 18.38 0.07 16.84
C MET A 1 19.68 0.84 16.96
N HIS A 2 20.79 0.25 16.56
CA HIS A 2 22.13 0.85 16.62
C HIS A 2 22.56 1.23 15.21
N PRO A 3 22.14 2.41 14.69
CA PRO A 3 22.38 2.78 13.29
C PRO A 3 23.86 2.99 12.97
N ASP A 4 24.66 3.28 14.00
CA ASP A 4 26.07 3.67 13.85
C ASP A 4 27.07 2.54 14.17
N ASP A 5 26.59 1.35 14.59
CA ASP A 5 27.42 0.20 14.87
C ASP A 5 27.20 -0.92 13.83
N PRO A 6 28.15 -1.11 12.87
CA PRO A 6 28.04 -2.16 11.86
C PRO A 6 28.01 -3.58 12.44
N SER A 7 28.63 -3.81 13.60
CA SER A 7 28.70 -5.15 14.22
C SER A 7 27.34 -5.62 14.74
N GLN A 8 26.41 -4.68 15.03
CA GLN A 8 25.05 -4.97 15.48
C GLN A 8 24.02 -4.98 14.36
N ARG A 9 24.47 -4.95 13.10
CA ARG A 9 23.60 -5.00 11.92
C ARG A 9 23.57 -6.42 11.36
N VAL A 10 22.38 -6.99 11.38
CA VAL A 10 22.12 -8.28 10.74
C VAL A 10 21.11 -8.07 9.61
N SER A 11 21.38 -8.65 8.43
CA SER A 11 20.45 -8.60 7.33
C SER A 11 19.20 -9.42 7.64
N HIS A 12 18.05 -9.00 7.13
CA HIS A 12 16.82 -9.79 7.28
C HIS A 12 16.95 -11.17 6.62
N GLU A 13 17.71 -11.29 5.54
CA GLU A 13 18.01 -12.59 4.90
C GLU A 13 18.79 -13.51 5.84
N THR A 14 19.78 -12.99 6.57
CA THR A 14 20.53 -13.76 7.57
C THR A 14 19.61 -14.27 8.68
N ILE A 15 18.69 -13.42 9.16
CA ILE A 15 17.71 -13.82 10.19
C ILE A 15 16.80 -14.93 9.65
N TYR A 16 16.25 -14.77 8.45
CA TYR A 16 15.42 -15.81 7.83
C TYR A 16 16.21 -17.09 7.57
N ALA A 17 17.43 -17.00 7.06
CA ALA A 17 18.28 -18.16 6.84
C ALA A 17 18.53 -18.93 8.15
N ALA A 18 18.84 -18.23 9.24
CA ALA A 18 19.03 -18.84 10.55
C ALA A 18 17.76 -19.55 11.08
N ILE A 19 16.58 -18.94 10.93
CA ILE A 19 15.31 -19.52 11.36
C ILE A 19 14.98 -20.78 10.55
N TYR A 20 15.13 -20.74 9.23
CA TYR A 20 14.79 -21.88 8.37
C TYR A 20 15.85 -22.99 8.37
N ALA A 21 17.09 -22.68 8.74
CA ALA A 21 18.17 -23.68 8.89
C ALA A 21 17.99 -24.54 10.15
N GLN A 22 17.17 -24.12 11.13
CA GLN A 22 16.94 -24.93 12.33
C GLN A 22 16.38 -26.32 11.97
N PRO A 23 16.86 -27.41 12.61
CA PRO A 23 16.31 -28.74 12.39
C PRO A 23 14.81 -28.81 12.75
N ARG A 24 14.11 -29.79 12.18
CA ARG A 24 12.70 -30.02 12.49
C ARG A 24 12.54 -30.37 13.97
N GLY A 25 11.69 -29.65 14.72
CA GLY A 25 11.42 -29.87 16.15
C GLY A 25 11.62 -28.61 16.97
N GLY A 26 11.40 -28.71 18.24
CA GLY A 26 11.63 -27.75 19.33
C GLY A 26 11.52 -26.24 18.99
N LEU A 27 12.60 -25.67 18.54
CA LEU A 27 12.72 -24.21 18.38
C LEU A 27 12.19 -23.69 17.03
N LYS A 28 12.20 -24.50 15.96
CA LYS A 28 11.81 -24.05 14.60
C LYS A 28 10.36 -23.64 14.50
N THR A 29 9.46 -24.41 15.06
CA THR A 29 8.01 -24.13 14.99
C THR A 29 7.65 -22.84 15.69
N PRO A 30 8.03 -22.60 16.96
CA PRO A 30 7.78 -21.33 17.63
C PRO A 30 8.41 -20.12 16.91
N MET A 31 9.62 -20.28 16.36
CA MET A 31 10.27 -19.19 15.62
C MET A 31 9.52 -18.85 14.32
N ILE A 32 8.96 -19.83 13.61
CA ILE A 32 8.15 -19.61 12.41
C ILE A 32 6.84 -18.96 12.77
N GLU A 33 6.19 -19.33 13.87
CA GLU A 33 4.93 -18.77 14.33
C GLU A 33 5.04 -17.26 14.67
N VAL A 34 6.19 -16.85 15.17
CA VAL A 34 6.48 -15.42 15.45
C VAL A 34 6.72 -14.61 14.18
N LEU A 35 7.02 -15.27 13.04
CA LEU A 35 7.17 -14.57 11.77
C LEU A 35 5.82 -13.99 11.30
N ARG A 36 5.85 -12.78 10.73
CA ARG A 36 4.65 -12.04 10.29
C ARG A 36 3.65 -12.83 9.47
N GLN A 37 4.07 -13.84 8.75
CA GLN A 37 3.21 -14.64 7.88
C GLN A 37 3.11 -16.10 8.33
N ALA A 38 3.84 -16.52 9.36
CA ALA A 38 3.87 -17.87 9.90
C ALA A 38 3.87 -18.98 8.83
N LYS A 39 4.47 -18.72 7.66
CA LYS A 39 4.43 -19.64 6.52
C LYS A 39 5.51 -20.70 6.63
N PRO A 40 5.15 -22.00 6.72
CA PRO A 40 6.12 -23.09 6.76
C PRO A 40 6.84 -23.30 5.41
N LYS A 41 6.25 -22.83 4.30
CA LYS A 41 6.80 -22.91 2.93
C LYS A 41 6.35 -21.74 2.07
N ARG A 42 7.18 -21.33 1.11
CA ARG A 42 6.84 -20.36 0.08
C ARG A 42 5.83 -20.99 -0.90
N GLY A 43 4.56 -20.57 -0.83
CA GLY A 43 3.50 -21.09 -1.70
C GLY A 43 3.59 -20.53 -3.13
N ALA A 44 3.19 -21.34 -4.13
CA ALA A 44 3.04 -20.89 -5.51
C ALA A 44 2.00 -19.76 -5.64
N ARG A 45 2.26 -18.80 -6.52
CA ARG A 45 1.33 -17.70 -6.83
C ARG A 45 0.13 -18.25 -7.61
N ARG A 46 -1.05 -18.20 -7.03
CA ARG A 46 -2.30 -18.49 -7.77
C ARG A 46 -2.70 -17.27 -8.59
N THR A 47 -2.75 -17.43 -9.92
CA THR A 47 -3.33 -16.45 -10.83
C THR A 47 -4.85 -16.63 -10.81
N MET A 48 -5.58 -15.66 -10.28
CA MET A 48 -7.03 -15.62 -10.41
C MET A 48 -7.40 -14.70 -11.59
N LEU A 49 -8.22 -15.22 -12.51
CA LEU A 49 -8.86 -14.42 -13.55
C LEU A 49 -9.81 -13.42 -12.89
N ALA A 50 -9.44 -12.15 -12.90
CA ALA A 50 -10.32 -11.09 -12.45
C ALA A 50 -11.27 -10.71 -13.58
N GLY A 51 -12.58 -10.67 -13.31
CA GLY A 51 -13.56 -10.11 -14.23
C GLY A 51 -13.19 -8.66 -14.54
N SER A 52 -12.86 -8.40 -15.80
CA SER A 52 -12.46 -7.07 -16.27
C SER A 52 -13.68 -6.18 -16.39
N ALA A 53 -13.94 -5.31 -15.41
CA ALA A 53 -14.79 -4.15 -15.66
C ALA A 53 -14.14 -3.30 -16.77
N MET A 54 -14.93 -2.87 -17.76
CA MET A 54 -14.43 -2.04 -18.86
C MET A 54 -14.07 -0.66 -18.28
N VAL A 55 -12.77 -0.42 -18.10
CA VAL A 55 -12.21 0.85 -17.62
C VAL A 55 -11.92 1.72 -18.84
N PRO A 56 -12.37 2.99 -18.88
CA PRO A 56 -12.01 3.93 -19.92
C PRO A 56 -10.49 4.00 -20.12
N GLU A 57 -10.03 4.05 -21.36
CA GLU A 57 -8.61 4.11 -21.71
C GLU A 57 -7.91 5.27 -20.99
N THR A 58 -8.56 6.42 -20.88
CA THR A 58 -8.04 7.64 -20.25
C THR A 58 -7.76 7.48 -18.75
N LEU A 59 -8.34 6.48 -18.09
CA LEU A 59 -8.14 6.22 -16.66
C LEU A 59 -7.12 5.12 -16.39
N ARG A 60 -6.47 4.60 -17.44
CA ARG A 60 -5.40 3.60 -17.27
C ARG A 60 -4.16 4.23 -16.67
N ILE A 61 -3.46 3.43 -15.90
CA ILE A 61 -2.25 3.82 -15.17
C ILE A 61 -1.14 4.40 -16.08
N ILE A 62 -1.14 4.03 -17.36
CA ILE A 62 -0.18 4.53 -18.35
C ILE A 62 -0.26 6.04 -18.54
N HIS A 63 -1.43 6.65 -18.29
CA HIS A 63 -1.63 8.10 -18.39
C HIS A 63 -1.33 8.83 -17.08
N ARG A 64 -0.86 8.11 -16.06
CA ARG A 64 -0.48 8.69 -14.78
C ARG A 64 0.81 9.49 -14.92
N THR A 65 0.84 10.70 -14.35
CA THR A 65 1.98 11.61 -14.45
C THR A 65 3.23 11.03 -13.77
N GLU A 66 4.40 11.40 -14.28
CA GLU A 66 5.69 10.98 -13.73
C GLU A 66 5.87 11.39 -12.25
N GLU A 67 5.33 12.52 -11.84
CA GLU A 67 5.33 12.98 -10.44
C GLU A 67 4.72 11.92 -9.49
N ILE A 68 3.66 11.25 -9.95
CA ILE A 68 3.00 10.18 -9.19
C ILE A 68 3.86 8.92 -9.19
N GLU A 69 4.47 8.57 -10.34
CA GLU A 69 5.33 7.39 -10.44
C GLU A 69 6.57 7.52 -9.57
N ALA A 70 7.26 8.64 -9.64
CA ALA A 70 8.46 8.93 -8.87
C ALA A 70 8.18 9.19 -7.38
N ARG A 71 6.90 9.26 -6.96
CA ARG A 71 6.49 9.52 -5.57
C ARG A 71 7.07 10.82 -5.01
N LEU A 72 7.15 11.85 -5.82
CA LEU A 72 7.80 13.12 -5.47
C LEU A 72 6.99 13.92 -4.45
N VAL A 73 5.67 13.91 -4.56
CA VAL A 73 4.76 14.66 -3.69
C VAL A 73 3.78 13.74 -2.96
N PRO A 74 3.36 14.11 -1.73
CA PRO A 74 2.32 13.37 -1.02
C PRO A 74 0.93 13.69 -1.61
N GLY A 75 -0.03 12.78 -1.36
CA GLY A 75 -1.42 12.93 -1.77
C GLY A 75 -1.89 11.90 -2.78
N HIS A 76 -0.98 11.09 -3.33
CA HIS A 76 -1.26 10.02 -4.26
C HIS A 76 -1.34 8.68 -3.54
N ARG A 77 -2.46 7.97 -3.70
CA ARG A 77 -2.79 6.79 -2.90
C ARG A 77 -3.00 5.55 -3.73
N GLU A 78 -2.80 4.41 -3.11
CA GLU A 78 -3.16 3.10 -3.64
C GLU A 78 -4.27 2.52 -2.76
N GLY A 79 -5.34 2.03 -3.39
CA GLY A 79 -6.47 1.45 -2.69
C GLY A 79 -6.63 -0.04 -2.97
N ASP A 80 -7.22 -0.77 -2.00
CA ASP A 80 -7.55 -2.19 -2.14
C ASP A 80 -8.55 -2.62 -1.06
N LEU A 81 -9.07 -3.84 -1.14
CA LEU A 81 -9.88 -4.47 -0.11
C LEU A 81 -9.20 -5.70 0.48
N ILE A 82 -9.12 -5.75 1.80
CA ILE A 82 -8.84 -6.98 2.53
C ILE A 82 -10.17 -7.70 2.75
N LYS A 83 -10.40 -8.77 2.02
CA LYS A 83 -11.60 -9.60 2.16
C LYS A 83 -11.45 -10.56 3.34
N GLY A 84 -12.49 -10.64 4.17
CA GLY A 84 -12.63 -11.58 5.28
C GLY A 84 -13.13 -12.95 4.82
N ALA A 85 -13.56 -13.76 5.79
CA ALA A 85 -14.17 -15.07 5.54
C ALA A 85 -15.37 -14.94 4.58
N LEU A 86 -15.57 -15.93 3.72
CA LEU A 86 -16.69 -16.02 2.77
C LEU A 86 -16.86 -14.78 1.87
N ASN A 87 -15.79 -13.99 1.64
CA ASN A 87 -15.84 -12.69 0.97
C ASN A 87 -16.77 -11.65 1.65
N ARG A 88 -17.06 -11.81 2.92
CA ARG A 88 -17.85 -10.94 3.78
C ARG A 88 -17.07 -10.70 5.06
N PRO A 89 -17.18 -9.55 5.67
CA PRO A 89 -17.09 -8.19 5.15
C PRO A 89 -15.68 -7.88 4.63
N ALA A 90 -15.43 -6.61 4.28
CA ALA A 90 -14.12 -6.17 3.83
C ALA A 90 -13.61 -5.01 4.68
N VAL A 91 -12.29 -4.88 4.71
CA VAL A 91 -11.60 -3.68 5.19
C VAL A 91 -10.96 -3.00 3.98
N GLY A 92 -11.38 -1.78 3.70
CA GLY A 92 -10.75 -0.94 2.69
C GLY A 92 -9.39 -0.46 3.18
N THR A 93 -8.36 -0.62 2.36
CA THR A 93 -7.02 -0.13 2.64
C THR A 93 -6.67 1.00 1.68
N ILE A 94 -6.18 2.10 2.21
CA ILE A 94 -5.74 3.28 1.47
C ILE A 94 -4.32 3.58 1.93
N VAL A 95 -3.36 3.43 1.04
CA VAL A 95 -1.94 3.63 1.34
C VAL A 95 -1.40 4.82 0.56
N GLU A 96 -0.82 5.78 1.23
CA GLU A 96 -0.15 6.91 0.60
C GLU A 96 1.19 6.47 0.02
N ARG A 97 1.46 6.84 -1.25
CA ARG A 97 2.59 6.29 -2.02
C ARG A 97 3.96 6.74 -1.54
N LYS A 98 4.09 8.01 -1.14
CA LYS A 98 5.36 8.60 -0.68
C LYS A 98 5.63 8.26 0.79
N THR A 99 4.68 8.57 1.65
CA THR A 99 4.84 8.46 3.12
C THR A 99 4.55 7.08 3.67
N ARG A 100 3.93 6.20 2.89
CA ARG A 100 3.43 4.88 3.33
C ARG A 100 2.36 4.95 4.40
N PHE A 101 1.75 6.12 4.60
CA PHE A 101 0.69 6.31 5.58
C PHE A 101 -0.55 5.49 5.21
N VAL A 102 -1.05 4.74 6.17
CA VAL A 102 -2.16 3.79 6.00
C VAL A 102 -3.42 4.35 6.63
N ILE A 103 -4.51 4.25 5.90
CA ILE A 103 -5.86 4.47 6.40
C ILE A 103 -6.65 3.19 6.18
N LEU A 104 -7.38 2.76 7.19
CA LEU A 104 -8.27 1.61 7.13
C LEU A 104 -9.72 2.07 7.21
N SER A 105 -10.59 1.46 6.42
CA SER A 105 -12.01 1.77 6.37
C SER A 105 -12.85 0.52 6.57
N LYS A 106 -13.74 0.54 7.53
CA LYS A 106 -14.80 -0.48 7.66
C LYS A 106 -15.72 -0.39 6.43
N MET A 107 -15.93 -1.53 5.78
CA MET A 107 -16.84 -1.69 4.64
C MET A 107 -17.98 -2.63 5.04
N ASN A 108 -19.21 -2.27 4.69
CA ASN A 108 -20.37 -3.14 4.90
C ASN A 108 -20.54 -4.08 3.67
N GLY A 109 -19.52 -4.89 3.41
CA GLY A 109 -19.44 -5.78 2.24
C GLY A 109 -18.41 -5.34 1.22
N CYS A 110 -18.37 -6.07 0.07
CA CYS A 110 -17.43 -5.83 -1.03
C CYS A 110 -18.09 -5.18 -2.25
N THR A 111 -19.24 -4.52 -2.07
CA THR A 111 -19.96 -3.88 -3.17
C THR A 111 -19.39 -2.50 -3.51
N ALA A 112 -19.64 -2.04 -4.73
CA ALA A 112 -19.22 -0.71 -5.18
C ALA A 112 -19.80 0.42 -4.31
N SER A 113 -21.04 0.28 -3.83
CA SER A 113 -21.66 1.24 -2.91
C SER A 113 -20.97 1.26 -1.54
N ALA A 114 -20.59 0.09 -1.01
CA ALA A 114 -19.86 0.00 0.25
C ALA A 114 -18.47 0.64 0.13
N ALA A 115 -17.75 0.36 -0.96
CA ALA A 115 -16.45 0.96 -1.25
C ALA A 115 -16.55 2.49 -1.41
N LEU A 116 -17.52 2.97 -2.19
CA LEU A 116 -17.80 4.40 -2.35
C LEU A 116 -18.02 5.10 -1.00
N LYS A 117 -18.90 4.55 -0.15
CA LYS A 117 -19.20 5.11 1.18
C LYS A 117 -17.99 5.09 2.09
N GLY A 118 -17.29 3.95 2.16
CA GLY A 118 -16.15 3.74 3.04
C GLY A 118 -14.97 4.66 2.66
N PHE A 119 -14.57 4.66 1.42
CA PHE A 119 -13.46 5.51 0.93
C PHE A 119 -13.80 7.00 1.05
N THR A 120 -15.01 7.41 0.65
CA THR A 120 -15.44 8.81 0.79
C THR A 120 -15.35 9.26 2.24
N ARG A 121 -15.86 8.46 3.19
CA ARG A 121 -15.87 8.81 4.62
C ARG A 121 -14.45 9.03 5.17
N GLN A 122 -13.52 8.14 4.83
CA GLN A 122 -12.16 8.23 5.36
C GLN A 122 -11.33 9.31 4.65
N MET A 123 -11.43 9.42 3.34
CA MET A 123 -10.64 10.39 2.60
C MET A 123 -11.11 11.84 2.79
N LYS A 124 -12.39 12.08 3.05
CA LYS A 124 -12.88 13.43 3.38
C LYS A 124 -12.25 14.03 4.65
N ARG A 125 -11.74 13.19 5.55
CA ARG A 125 -11.02 13.64 6.76
C ARG A 125 -9.63 14.19 6.47
N LEU A 126 -9.11 13.96 5.28
CA LEU A 126 -7.80 14.45 4.88
C LEU A 126 -7.92 15.88 4.32
N PRO A 127 -6.91 16.73 4.53
CA PRO A 127 -6.80 17.98 3.80
C PRO A 127 -6.82 17.76 2.29
N VAL A 128 -7.39 18.71 1.54
CA VAL A 128 -7.51 18.61 0.07
C VAL A 128 -6.13 18.37 -0.59
N ALA A 129 -5.10 19.07 -0.11
CA ALA A 129 -3.74 18.93 -0.63
C ALA A 129 -3.14 17.50 -0.49
N LEU A 130 -3.68 16.70 0.44
CA LEU A 130 -3.24 15.32 0.70
C LEU A 130 -4.18 14.26 0.11
N ARG A 131 -5.11 14.64 -0.77
CA ARG A 131 -6.01 13.74 -1.48
C ARG A 131 -6.10 14.12 -2.95
N ARG A 132 -5.05 13.81 -3.71
CA ARG A 132 -4.92 14.20 -5.12
C ARG A 132 -5.41 13.10 -6.07
N SER A 133 -4.94 11.89 -5.89
CA SER A 133 -5.34 10.77 -6.72
C SER A 133 -5.39 9.45 -5.97
N MET A 134 -6.06 8.47 -6.56
CA MET A 134 -6.14 7.10 -6.07
C MET A 134 -5.94 6.11 -7.21
N THR A 135 -5.03 5.16 -7.03
CA THR A 135 -4.82 4.05 -7.96
C THR A 135 -5.46 2.79 -7.40
N TYR A 136 -6.23 2.10 -8.21
CA TYR A 136 -6.94 0.88 -7.84
C TYR A 136 -6.77 -0.22 -8.91
N ASP A 137 -7.16 -1.46 -8.61
CA ASP A 137 -7.30 -2.48 -9.64
C ASP A 137 -8.65 -2.34 -10.37
N ARG A 138 -8.89 -3.23 -11.33
CA ARG A 138 -10.15 -3.25 -12.09
C ARG A 138 -11.25 -4.07 -11.40
N GLY A 139 -11.25 -4.09 -10.07
CA GLY A 139 -12.26 -4.79 -9.30
C GLY A 139 -13.65 -4.18 -9.45
N SER A 140 -14.69 -5.01 -9.43
CA SER A 140 -16.09 -4.58 -9.51
C SER A 140 -16.50 -3.63 -8.38
N GLU A 141 -15.79 -3.66 -7.25
CA GLU A 141 -15.98 -2.74 -6.13
C GLU A 141 -15.66 -1.27 -6.48
N MET A 142 -14.98 -1.02 -7.60
CA MET A 142 -14.70 0.34 -8.09
C MET A 142 -15.66 0.80 -9.20
N ALA A 143 -16.76 0.09 -9.44
CA ALA A 143 -17.74 0.50 -10.44
C ALA A 143 -18.34 1.90 -10.17
N CYS A 144 -18.35 2.37 -8.92
CA CYS A 144 -18.78 3.73 -8.56
C CYS A 144 -17.62 4.75 -8.56
N HIS A 145 -16.51 4.48 -9.24
CA HIS A 145 -15.35 5.39 -9.29
C HIS A 145 -15.66 6.80 -9.81
N PRO A 146 -16.55 7.04 -10.79
CA PRO A 146 -16.84 8.39 -11.23
C PRO A 146 -17.44 9.23 -10.10
N GLU A 147 -18.33 8.63 -9.32
CA GLU A 147 -18.94 9.31 -8.18
C GLU A 147 -17.92 9.52 -7.03
N LEU A 148 -16.99 8.58 -6.82
CA LEU A 148 -15.91 8.74 -5.85
C LEU A 148 -15.00 9.90 -6.25
N SER A 149 -14.59 9.97 -7.51
CA SER A 149 -13.79 11.06 -8.08
C SER A 149 -14.47 12.40 -7.88
N ARG A 150 -15.75 12.50 -8.23
CA ARG A 150 -16.56 13.73 -8.08
C ARG A 150 -16.67 14.17 -6.62
N ARG A 151 -16.96 13.25 -5.68
CA ARG A 151 -17.15 13.57 -4.24
C ARG A 151 -15.88 14.02 -3.56
N LEU A 152 -14.76 13.47 -3.96
CA LEU A 152 -13.46 13.73 -3.34
C LEU A 152 -12.64 14.76 -4.11
N LYS A 153 -13.01 15.07 -5.35
CA LYS A 153 -12.25 15.89 -6.31
C LYS A 153 -10.83 15.34 -6.47
N ILE A 154 -10.74 14.06 -6.86
CA ILE A 154 -9.47 13.33 -7.07
C ILE A 154 -9.48 12.64 -8.42
N ASP A 155 -8.28 12.41 -8.96
CA ASP A 155 -8.11 11.55 -10.11
C ASP A 155 -8.12 10.08 -9.69
N ILE A 156 -8.73 9.21 -10.50
CA ILE A 156 -8.71 7.76 -10.26
C ILE A 156 -8.02 7.08 -11.43
N TRP A 157 -7.05 6.26 -11.10
CA TRP A 157 -6.25 5.49 -12.05
C TRP A 157 -6.43 4.00 -11.83
N PHE A 158 -6.48 3.25 -12.91
CA PHE A 158 -6.61 1.79 -12.86
C PHE A 158 -5.36 1.09 -13.36
N CYS A 159 -4.91 0.11 -12.57
CA CYS A 159 -3.81 -0.76 -12.96
C CYS A 159 -4.17 -1.61 -14.17
N ASP A 160 -3.14 -2.05 -14.89
CA ASP A 160 -3.31 -3.04 -15.91
C ASP A 160 -3.69 -4.40 -15.31
N PRO A 161 -4.41 -5.23 -16.04
CA PRO A 161 -4.71 -6.59 -15.59
C PRO A 161 -3.42 -7.34 -15.26
N HIS A 162 -3.45 -8.12 -14.18
CA HIS A 162 -2.32 -8.95 -13.73
C HIS A 162 -1.01 -8.20 -13.41
N ALA A 163 -1.07 -6.89 -13.17
CA ALA A 163 0.07 -6.06 -12.83
C ALA A 163 0.10 -5.61 -11.34
N PRO A 164 0.22 -6.53 -10.36
CA PRO A 164 0.17 -6.19 -8.93
C PRO A 164 1.30 -5.24 -8.51
N TRP A 165 2.45 -5.27 -9.20
CA TRP A 165 3.58 -4.37 -8.92
C TRP A 165 3.24 -2.89 -9.09
N GLN A 166 2.23 -2.56 -9.91
CA GLN A 166 1.75 -1.19 -10.10
C GLN A 166 1.09 -0.61 -8.83
N ARG A 167 0.71 -1.47 -7.86
CA ARG A 167 0.21 -1.11 -6.53
C ARG A 167 1.08 -1.70 -5.40
N GLY A 168 2.38 -1.78 -5.62
CA GLY A 168 3.32 -2.41 -4.71
C GLY A 168 3.32 -1.85 -3.28
N SER A 169 2.94 -0.57 -3.07
CA SER A 169 2.82 -0.01 -1.73
C SER A 169 1.66 -0.61 -0.96
N ASN A 170 0.52 -0.77 -1.62
CA ASN A 170 -0.67 -1.35 -1.01
C ASN A 170 -0.49 -2.85 -0.82
N GLU A 171 0.02 -3.57 -1.82
CA GLU A 171 0.26 -5.02 -1.75
C GLU A 171 1.19 -5.37 -0.56
N ASN A 172 2.30 -4.64 -0.41
CA ASN A 172 3.20 -4.81 0.73
C ASN A 172 2.48 -4.51 2.07
N THR A 173 1.71 -3.44 2.12
CA THR A 173 0.98 -3.04 3.33
C THR A 173 -0.08 -4.07 3.69
N ASN A 174 -0.84 -4.57 2.72
CA ASN A 174 -1.82 -5.64 2.93
C ASN A 174 -1.14 -6.91 3.45
N GLY A 175 0.06 -7.24 2.94
CA GLY A 175 0.88 -8.33 3.48
C GLY A 175 1.22 -8.15 4.96
N LEU A 176 1.52 -6.92 5.39
CA LEU A 176 1.77 -6.61 6.81
C LEU A 176 0.50 -6.64 7.65
N LEU A 177 -0.62 -6.16 7.10
CA LEU A 177 -1.91 -6.14 7.78
C LEU A 177 -2.46 -7.54 8.03
N ARG A 178 -1.99 -8.57 7.29
CA ARG A 178 -2.39 -9.97 7.52
C ARG A 178 -1.99 -10.53 8.88
N GLN A 179 -1.08 -9.89 9.60
CA GLN A 179 -0.80 -10.26 10.99
C GLN A 179 -1.93 -9.85 11.96
N PHE A 180 -2.72 -8.83 11.59
CA PHE A 180 -3.90 -8.38 12.36
C PHE A 180 -5.20 -8.97 11.80
N PHE A 181 -5.22 -9.23 10.49
CA PHE A 181 -6.36 -9.74 9.74
C PHE A 181 -5.95 -11.00 8.97
N PRO A 182 -5.77 -12.16 9.64
CA PRO A 182 -5.42 -13.41 8.96
C PRO A 182 -6.42 -13.76 7.86
N LYS A 183 -6.00 -14.53 6.87
CA LYS A 183 -6.90 -15.02 5.82
C LYS A 183 -7.94 -15.96 6.44
N GLY A 184 -9.20 -15.81 6.02
CA GLY A 184 -10.31 -16.63 6.55
C GLY A 184 -10.89 -16.14 7.87
N THR A 185 -10.36 -15.08 8.47
CA THR A 185 -10.97 -14.47 9.68
C THR A 185 -12.24 -13.71 9.30
N ASP A 186 -13.26 -13.83 10.11
CA ASP A 186 -14.44 -12.98 10.02
C ASP A 186 -14.08 -11.56 10.49
N LEU A 187 -14.35 -10.57 9.64
CA LEU A 187 -14.07 -9.17 9.90
C LEU A 187 -15.35 -8.37 10.23
N SER A 188 -16.50 -9.04 10.41
CA SER A 188 -17.81 -8.41 10.63
C SER A 188 -17.83 -7.53 11.87
N ASP A 189 -17.26 -8.04 12.95
CA ASP A 189 -17.31 -7.41 14.27
C ASP A 189 -16.28 -6.30 14.45
N LEU A 190 -15.38 -6.11 13.46
CA LEU A 190 -14.38 -5.05 13.54
C LEU A 190 -15.05 -3.67 13.52
N SER A 191 -14.87 -2.92 14.60
CA SER A 191 -15.27 -1.52 14.65
C SER A 191 -14.32 -0.62 13.85
N GLN A 192 -14.78 0.56 13.43
CA GLN A 192 -13.87 1.55 12.81
C GLN A 192 -12.78 2.00 13.80
N THR A 193 -13.08 2.02 15.09
CA THR A 193 -12.08 2.35 16.15
C THR A 193 -10.97 1.32 16.18
N ALA A 194 -11.29 0.02 16.20
CA ALA A 194 -10.29 -1.05 16.15
C ALA A 194 -9.42 -0.95 14.88
N LEU A 195 -10.02 -0.64 13.72
CA LEU A 195 -9.27 -0.41 12.50
C LEU A 195 -8.34 0.80 12.60
N ASN A 196 -8.77 1.89 13.24
CA ASN A 196 -7.93 3.06 13.45
C ASN A 196 -6.75 2.75 14.37
N ASP A 197 -6.93 1.88 15.38
CA ASP A 197 -5.85 1.46 16.27
C ASP A 197 -4.80 0.64 15.52
N VAL A 198 -5.24 -0.30 14.67
CA VAL A 198 -4.33 -1.05 13.79
C VAL A 198 -3.59 -0.10 12.82
N ALA A 199 -4.30 0.85 12.22
CA ALA A 199 -3.69 1.83 11.34
C ALA A 199 -2.63 2.68 12.08
N ARG A 200 -2.90 3.09 13.33
CA ARG A 200 -1.95 3.82 14.19
C ARG A 200 -0.70 2.99 14.47
N LEU A 201 -0.86 1.71 14.85
CA LEU A 201 0.27 0.80 15.04
C LEU A 201 1.13 0.69 13.77
N MET A 202 0.50 0.58 12.60
CA MET A 202 1.19 0.51 11.31
C MET A 202 1.91 1.82 10.97
N ASN A 203 1.31 2.97 11.27
CA ASN A 203 1.84 4.29 10.95
C ASN A 203 2.96 4.74 11.91
N ASN A 204 3.05 4.13 13.08
CA ASN A 204 4.13 4.36 14.05
C ASN A 204 5.34 3.44 13.85
N ARG A 205 5.28 2.50 12.90
CA ARG A 205 6.44 1.64 12.60
C ARG A 205 7.45 2.37 11.72
N PRO A 206 8.74 2.41 12.09
CA PRO A 206 9.80 2.87 11.21
C PRO A 206 9.84 2.07 9.91
N ARG A 207 10.10 2.73 8.80
CA ARG A 207 10.19 2.11 7.47
C ARG A 207 11.57 2.35 6.86
N LYS A 208 12.23 1.28 6.41
CA LYS A 208 13.52 1.39 5.71
C LYS A 208 13.43 2.35 4.50
N THR A 209 12.32 2.28 3.74
CA THR A 209 12.06 3.16 2.58
C THR A 209 11.85 4.62 2.94
N LEU A 210 11.71 4.97 4.22
CA LEU A 210 11.59 6.32 4.75
C LEU A 210 12.82 6.73 5.56
N GLY A 211 13.97 6.08 5.35
CA GLY A 211 15.16 6.33 6.16
C GLY A 211 14.90 6.05 7.65
N TRP A 212 14.16 5.00 7.96
CA TRP A 212 13.75 4.60 9.32
C TRP A 212 12.81 5.60 10.03
N ASN A 213 12.29 6.62 9.33
CA ASN A 213 11.21 7.43 9.85
C ASN A 213 9.87 6.68 9.81
N THR A 214 8.92 7.15 10.62
CA THR A 214 7.56 6.61 10.64
C THR A 214 6.66 7.29 9.61
N PRO A 215 5.66 6.60 9.04
CA PRO A 215 4.66 7.20 8.18
C PRO A 215 3.92 8.38 8.81
N GLN A 216 3.75 8.39 10.12
CA GLN A 216 3.01 9.41 10.87
C GLN A 216 3.84 10.68 11.13
N LYS A 217 5.17 10.65 10.97
CA LYS A 217 6.00 11.83 11.19
C LYS A 217 5.56 12.96 10.26
N PRO A 218 5.31 14.19 10.78
CA PRO A 218 4.97 15.32 9.93
C PRO A 218 6.08 15.56 8.90
N TRP A 219 5.74 15.54 7.62
CA TRP A 219 6.68 15.89 6.57
C TRP A 219 6.88 17.41 6.59
N PRO A 220 8.13 17.90 6.45
CA PRO A 220 8.37 19.32 6.36
C PRO A 220 7.55 19.90 5.20
N LYS A 221 6.85 21.01 5.46
CA LYS A 221 5.95 21.66 4.50
C LYS A 221 6.62 22.07 3.18
N ASN A 222 7.97 22.04 3.11
CA ASN A 222 8.79 22.52 1.99
C ASN A 222 9.92 21.56 1.58
N SER A 223 9.73 20.26 1.59
CA SER A 223 10.71 19.40 0.95
C SER A 223 10.48 19.37 -0.56
N ARG A 224 10.86 20.45 -1.26
CA ARG A 224 11.26 20.34 -2.66
C ARG A 224 12.49 19.42 -2.68
N PRO A 225 12.60 18.43 -3.58
CA PRO A 225 13.82 17.65 -3.70
C PRO A 225 14.96 18.60 -4.05
N SER A 226 16.01 18.62 -3.24
CA SER A 226 17.25 19.37 -3.47
C SER A 226 18.14 18.70 -4.50
N ASN A 227 17.58 18.05 -5.52
CA ASN A 227 18.31 17.51 -6.65
C ASN A 227 17.51 17.79 -7.93
N GLN A 228 17.59 19.02 -8.43
CA GLN A 228 17.55 19.19 -9.88
C GLN A 228 18.90 18.70 -10.42
N PRO A 229 18.94 17.76 -11.38
CA PRO A 229 20.17 17.53 -12.12
C PRO A 229 20.50 18.83 -12.85
N SER A 230 21.71 19.32 -12.56
CA SER A 230 22.32 20.44 -13.25
C SER A 230 22.23 20.25 -14.78
N HIS A 231 21.78 21.27 -15.45
CA HIS A 231 21.69 21.42 -16.89
C HIS A 231 22.85 20.73 -17.63
N PHE A 232 22.54 19.70 -18.38
CA PHE A 232 23.40 19.28 -19.48
C PHE A 232 23.30 20.36 -20.55
N LYS A 233 24.31 21.26 -20.63
CA LYS A 233 24.56 22.11 -21.76
C LYS A 233 24.99 21.22 -22.93
N LEU A 234 24.11 21.04 -23.89
CA LEU A 234 24.49 20.59 -25.22
C LEU A 234 25.30 21.71 -25.87
N GLU A 235 26.62 21.58 -25.84
CA GLU A 235 27.48 22.34 -26.74
C GLU A 235 27.34 21.75 -28.15
N SER A 236 26.68 22.52 -29.02
CA SER A 236 26.70 22.30 -30.45
C SER A 236 28.10 22.61 -30.99
N LYS A 237 28.90 21.58 -31.24
CA LYS A 237 30.08 21.74 -32.10
C LYS A 237 29.60 21.78 -33.55
N ALA A 238 29.65 22.98 -34.11
CA ALA A 238 29.62 23.16 -35.57
C ALA A 238 30.85 22.50 -36.22
N LEU A 239 30.58 21.68 -37.23
CA LEU A 239 31.61 21.18 -38.13
C LEU A 239 31.79 22.18 -39.26
N TYR A 240 33.02 22.58 -39.41
CA TYR A 240 33.60 22.96 -40.70
C TYR A 240 34.25 21.75 -41.33
#